data_33a028ab59176cf2095e1339d361ee9e
#
_entry.id   33a028ab59176cf2095e1339d361ee9e
#
_cell.length_a   1.000
_cell.length_b   1.000
_cell.length_c   1.000
_cell.angle_alpha   90.00
_cell.angle_beta   90.00
_cell.angle_gamma   90.00
#
_symmetry.space_group_name_H-M   'P 1'
#
loop_
_entity.id
_entity.type
_entity.pdbx_description
1 polymer ?
#
loop_
_entity_poly.entity_id
_entity_poly.type
_entity_poly.pdbx_seq_one_letter_code
_entity_poly.pdbx_strand_id
1 'polypeptide(L)'
;MKTTGLFAAVATPIDNDGRFDEPTFDRLVAFLLAAGVDGICIGGATGEYPHFEVAERIAVIHRAAAQLPPDRTLLVGIGSSSVRRTLALGEASMSAGARALLLPMPMFFRYQQDDLRAFAGHVSRTLRAPCLLYDLPDFTNGIAPETTLALLRDEEFVIGIKDSSGRIENVRRFADARQGHDWTLLVGDDRLLSAGLEAGWDGGISGVACCCPELLAALAASCRQGDAADTLRLQQRLEELVARLTPFPTPWGIRIALAARGLPTGPLPLPITSAREQHIAEFQTWLRGWLEHVAV
;
A
#
# COMPACT_ATOMS: atom_id res chain seq x y z
N MET A 1 -10.58 -14.63 9.85
CA MET A 1 -9.12 -14.88 9.94
C MET A 1 -8.41 -13.59 9.56
N LYS A 2 -7.70 -12.96 10.49
CA LYS A 2 -7.03 -11.66 10.33
C LYS A 2 -5.97 -11.67 9.23
N THR A 3 -5.76 -10.53 8.61
CA THR A 3 -4.62 -10.27 7.72
C THR A 3 -3.57 -9.53 8.53
N THR A 4 -2.45 -10.20 8.80
CA THR A 4 -1.38 -9.68 9.67
C THR A 4 -0.05 -9.69 8.94
N GLY A 5 0.80 -8.71 9.19
CA GLY A 5 2.15 -8.66 8.64
C GLY A 5 2.49 -7.36 7.92
N LEU A 6 3.67 -7.37 7.30
CA LEU A 6 4.18 -6.28 6.47
C LEU A 6 3.97 -6.61 4.99
N PHE A 7 3.18 -5.79 4.30
CA PHE A 7 2.89 -5.96 2.88
C PHE A 7 3.54 -4.82 2.08
N ALA A 8 4.32 -5.16 1.06
CA ALA A 8 4.84 -4.16 0.15
C ALA A 8 3.73 -3.69 -0.83
N ALA A 9 3.46 -2.40 -0.88
CA ALA A 9 2.63 -1.81 -1.92
C ALA A 9 3.46 -1.69 -3.20
N VAL A 10 3.19 -2.55 -4.19
CA VAL A 10 4.05 -2.74 -5.36
C VAL A 10 3.80 -1.68 -6.42
N ALA A 11 4.87 -1.06 -6.92
CA ALA A 11 4.84 -0.27 -8.15
C ALA A 11 4.50 -1.17 -9.34
N THR A 12 3.74 -0.67 -10.30
CA THR A 12 3.45 -1.39 -11.54
C THR A 12 4.47 -0.99 -12.60
N PRO A 13 5.43 -1.86 -12.96
CA PRO A 13 6.40 -1.55 -14.00
C PRO A 13 5.74 -1.41 -15.36
N ILE A 14 6.26 -0.49 -16.16
CA ILE A 14 5.83 -0.24 -17.54
C ILE A 14 7.01 -0.23 -18.48
N ASP A 15 6.78 -0.64 -19.71
CA ASP A 15 7.74 -0.51 -20.82
C ASP A 15 7.77 0.94 -21.37
N ASN A 16 8.54 1.17 -22.43
CA ASN A 16 8.63 2.48 -23.07
C ASN A 16 7.35 2.92 -23.81
N ASP A 17 6.43 1.99 -24.07
CA ASP A 17 5.11 2.26 -24.65
C ASP A 17 4.04 2.49 -23.58
N GLY A 18 4.42 2.43 -22.28
CA GLY A 18 3.52 2.60 -21.14
C GLY A 18 2.69 1.36 -20.80
N ARG A 19 3.02 0.19 -21.36
CA ARG A 19 2.33 -1.06 -21.10
C ARG A 19 2.95 -1.80 -19.93
N PHE A 20 2.19 -2.66 -19.27
CA PHE A 20 2.66 -3.49 -18.17
C PHE A 20 3.89 -4.35 -18.58
N ASP A 21 5.00 -4.18 -17.85
CA ASP A 21 6.24 -4.92 -18.05
C ASP A 21 6.30 -6.11 -17.08
N GLU A 22 5.78 -7.26 -17.53
CA GLU A 22 5.75 -8.49 -16.73
C GLU A 22 7.14 -8.94 -16.25
N PRO A 23 8.20 -9.01 -17.11
CA PRO A 23 9.52 -9.44 -16.65
C PRO A 23 10.10 -8.56 -15.55
N THR A 24 9.89 -7.25 -15.60
CA THR A 24 10.32 -6.33 -14.54
C THR A 24 9.50 -6.51 -13.27
N PHE A 25 8.20 -6.73 -13.42
CA PHE A 25 7.33 -7.03 -12.28
C PHE A 25 7.77 -8.30 -11.55
N ASP A 26 8.11 -9.37 -12.26
CA ASP A 26 8.59 -10.62 -11.67
C ASP A 26 9.87 -10.42 -10.86
N ARG A 27 10.84 -9.66 -11.39
CA ARG A 27 12.07 -9.34 -10.67
C ARG A 27 11.78 -8.52 -9.41
N LEU A 28 10.84 -7.57 -9.50
CA LEU A 28 10.44 -6.76 -8.35
C LEU A 28 9.76 -7.62 -7.27
N VAL A 29 8.83 -8.50 -7.63
CA VAL A 29 8.19 -9.41 -6.69
C VAL A 29 9.21 -10.35 -6.05
N ALA A 30 10.12 -10.92 -6.83
CA ALA A 30 11.19 -11.78 -6.30
C ALA A 30 12.09 -11.03 -5.30
N PHE A 31 12.45 -9.78 -5.60
CA PHE A 31 13.22 -8.93 -4.69
C PHE A 31 12.47 -8.72 -3.36
N LEU A 32 11.18 -8.41 -3.40
CA LEU A 32 10.37 -8.18 -2.21
C LEU A 32 10.24 -9.44 -1.35
N LEU A 33 9.98 -10.59 -1.98
CA LEU A 33 9.85 -11.87 -1.29
C LEU A 33 11.17 -12.30 -0.64
N ALA A 34 12.30 -12.08 -1.32
CA ALA A 34 13.63 -12.39 -0.78
C ALA A 34 13.96 -11.53 0.46
N ALA A 35 13.43 -10.32 0.55
CA ALA A 35 13.59 -9.44 1.71
C ALA A 35 12.66 -9.78 2.89
N GLY A 36 11.78 -10.77 2.75
CA GLY A 36 10.99 -11.32 3.85
C GLY A 36 9.68 -10.58 4.14
N VAL A 37 9.12 -9.82 3.19
CA VAL A 37 7.76 -9.27 3.37
C VAL A 37 6.73 -10.40 3.47
N ASP A 38 5.67 -10.22 4.26
CA ASP A 38 4.62 -11.23 4.48
C ASP A 38 3.68 -11.39 3.27
N GLY A 39 3.80 -10.48 2.31
CA GLY A 39 3.04 -10.48 1.07
C GLY A 39 3.13 -9.17 0.31
N ILE A 40 2.31 -9.04 -0.71
CA ILE A 40 2.26 -7.82 -1.54
C ILE A 40 0.86 -7.26 -1.65
N CYS A 41 0.79 -5.95 -1.88
CA CYS A 41 -0.44 -5.25 -2.23
C CYS A 41 -0.27 -4.57 -3.60
N ILE A 42 -1.03 -4.98 -4.58
CA ILE A 42 -1.04 -4.40 -5.93
C ILE A 42 -2.25 -3.49 -6.16
N GLY A 43 -2.21 -2.65 -7.17
CA GLY A 43 -3.34 -1.81 -7.56
C GLY A 43 -3.71 -0.72 -6.54
N GLY A 44 -2.78 -0.38 -5.62
CA GLY A 44 -2.87 0.78 -4.73
C GLY A 44 -2.29 2.06 -5.36
N ALA A 45 -2.10 3.12 -4.56
CA ALA A 45 -1.50 4.38 -5.00
C ALA A 45 -0.07 4.18 -5.53
N THR A 46 0.75 3.37 -4.85
CA THR A 46 2.10 3.02 -5.29
C THR A 46 2.12 2.31 -6.65
N GLY A 47 1.07 1.54 -6.94
CA GLY A 47 0.89 0.86 -8.22
C GLY A 47 0.27 1.74 -9.31
N GLU A 48 0.06 3.05 -9.05
CA GLU A 48 -0.45 4.03 -10.01
C GLU A 48 -1.73 3.57 -10.73
N TYR A 49 -2.63 2.88 -10.00
CA TYR A 49 -3.80 2.22 -10.58
C TYR A 49 -4.69 3.09 -11.49
N PRO A 50 -4.77 4.43 -11.35
CA PRO A 50 -5.56 5.26 -12.26
C PRO A 50 -4.99 5.32 -13.69
N HIS A 51 -3.72 4.98 -13.89
CA HIS A 51 -3.07 5.01 -15.20
C HIS A 51 -3.38 3.79 -16.08
N PHE A 52 -3.98 2.74 -15.51
CA PHE A 52 -4.19 1.46 -16.19
C PHE A 52 -5.66 1.18 -16.46
N GLU A 53 -5.93 0.63 -17.63
CA GLU A 53 -7.26 0.10 -17.96
C GLU A 53 -7.60 -1.14 -17.11
N VAL A 54 -8.88 -1.44 -16.96
CA VAL A 54 -9.34 -2.59 -16.16
C VAL A 54 -8.70 -3.90 -16.62
N ALA A 55 -8.57 -4.10 -17.94
CA ALA A 55 -7.99 -5.32 -18.51
C ALA A 55 -6.50 -5.47 -18.12
N GLU A 56 -5.74 -4.36 -18.16
CA GLU A 56 -4.33 -4.35 -17.74
C GLU A 56 -4.20 -4.66 -16.25
N ARG A 57 -5.04 -4.05 -15.42
CA ARG A 57 -5.06 -4.33 -13.98
C ARG A 57 -5.39 -5.79 -13.67
N ILE A 58 -6.30 -6.39 -14.43
CA ILE A 58 -6.61 -7.82 -14.32
C ILE A 58 -5.39 -8.67 -14.70
N ALA A 59 -4.64 -8.29 -15.74
CA ALA A 59 -3.41 -8.98 -16.11
C ALA A 59 -2.36 -8.91 -14.96
N VAL A 60 -2.18 -7.74 -14.34
CA VAL A 60 -1.32 -7.57 -13.16
C VAL A 60 -1.79 -8.45 -11.99
N ILE A 61 -3.10 -8.55 -11.75
CA ILE A 61 -3.67 -9.40 -10.69
C ILE A 61 -3.29 -10.87 -10.92
N HIS A 62 -3.53 -11.38 -12.13
CA HIS A 62 -3.20 -12.77 -12.45
C HIS A 62 -1.71 -13.04 -12.38
N ARG A 63 -0.88 -12.08 -12.85
CA ARG A 63 0.58 -12.23 -12.75
C ARG A 63 1.06 -12.25 -11.32
N ALA A 64 0.57 -11.36 -10.47
CA ALA A 64 0.90 -11.32 -9.06
C ALA A 64 0.51 -12.63 -8.34
N ALA A 65 -0.69 -13.13 -8.59
CA ALA A 65 -1.14 -14.39 -8.01
C ALA A 65 -0.27 -15.58 -8.43
N ALA A 66 0.18 -15.62 -9.69
CA ALA A 66 1.04 -16.68 -10.20
C ALA A 66 2.47 -16.65 -9.63
N GLN A 67 2.94 -15.49 -9.18
CA GLN A 67 4.28 -15.31 -8.61
C GLN A 67 4.36 -15.58 -7.09
N LEU A 68 3.24 -15.53 -6.40
CA LEU A 68 3.24 -15.65 -4.95
C LEU A 68 3.21 -17.11 -4.50
N PRO A 69 4.13 -17.52 -3.62
CA PRO A 69 4.04 -18.82 -2.96
C PRO A 69 2.82 -18.87 -2.03
N PRO A 70 2.30 -20.08 -1.71
CA PRO A 70 1.04 -20.25 -0.96
C PRO A 70 1.05 -19.67 0.45
N ASP A 71 2.22 -19.45 1.05
CA ASP A 71 2.41 -18.87 2.39
C ASP A 71 2.48 -17.32 2.35
N ARG A 72 2.43 -16.72 1.18
CA ARG A 72 2.46 -15.26 1.01
C ARG A 72 1.09 -14.70 0.65
N THR A 73 0.79 -13.54 1.19
CA THR A 73 -0.51 -12.91 1.03
C THR A 73 -0.56 -11.97 -0.17
N LEU A 74 -1.59 -12.12 -1.01
CA LEU A 74 -1.95 -11.14 -2.04
C LEU A 74 -3.10 -10.27 -1.56
N LEU A 75 -2.87 -8.95 -1.51
CA LEU A 75 -3.88 -7.92 -1.33
C LEU A 75 -4.05 -7.15 -2.64
N VAL A 76 -5.29 -6.79 -2.99
CA VAL A 76 -5.55 -6.12 -4.27
C VAL A 76 -6.39 -4.88 -4.09
N GLY A 77 -5.87 -3.73 -4.53
CA GLY A 77 -6.61 -2.48 -4.63
C GLY A 77 -7.61 -2.52 -5.80
N ILE A 78 -8.88 -2.31 -5.51
CA ILE A 78 -9.97 -2.36 -6.48
C ILE A 78 -10.56 -0.98 -6.81
N GLY A 79 -9.87 0.10 -6.42
CA GLY A 79 -10.30 1.48 -6.66
C GLY A 79 -10.54 1.77 -8.13
N SER A 80 -11.62 2.49 -8.42
CA SER A 80 -11.95 2.96 -9.77
C SER A 80 -12.88 4.17 -9.71
N SER A 81 -13.00 4.89 -10.81
CA SER A 81 -13.97 5.97 -11.01
C SER A 81 -15.42 5.48 -11.21
N SER A 82 -15.67 4.17 -11.24
CA SER A 82 -17.03 3.63 -11.42
C SER A 82 -17.22 2.34 -10.62
N VAL A 83 -18.40 2.21 -10.00
CA VAL A 83 -18.80 1.02 -9.23
C VAL A 83 -18.67 -0.25 -10.09
N ARG A 84 -19.12 -0.22 -11.34
CA ARG A 84 -19.04 -1.37 -12.27
C ARG A 84 -17.59 -1.86 -12.45
N ARG A 85 -16.63 -0.93 -12.61
CA ARG A 85 -15.21 -1.28 -12.76
C ARG A 85 -14.63 -1.80 -11.43
N THR A 86 -15.01 -1.20 -10.30
CA THR A 86 -14.63 -1.67 -8.97
C THR A 86 -15.07 -3.11 -8.73
N LEU A 87 -16.32 -3.44 -9.06
CA LEU A 87 -16.85 -4.79 -8.93
C LEU A 87 -16.12 -5.79 -9.83
N ALA A 88 -15.89 -5.46 -11.11
CA ALA A 88 -15.14 -6.33 -12.03
C ALA A 88 -13.72 -6.63 -11.54
N LEU A 89 -13.02 -5.63 -10.97
CA LEU A 89 -11.70 -5.83 -10.37
C LEU A 89 -11.78 -6.70 -9.10
N GLY A 90 -12.81 -6.53 -8.29
CA GLY A 90 -13.05 -7.35 -7.10
C GLY A 90 -13.26 -8.81 -7.45
N GLU A 91 -14.14 -9.10 -8.42
CA GLU A 91 -14.41 -10.45 -8.92
C GLU A 91 -13.15 -11.12 -9.47
N ALA A 92 -12.40 -10.43 -10.33
CA ALA A 92 -11.13 -10.93 -10.87
C ALA A 92 -10.10 -11.20 -9.77
N SER A 93 -10.00 -10.32 -8.77
CA SER A 93 -9.07 -10.47 -7.64
C SER A 93 -9.39 -11.71 -6.80
N MET A 94 -10.65 -11.92 -6.45
CA MET A 94 -11.06 -13.09 -5.68
C MET A 94 -10.89 -14.38 -6.46
N SER A 95 -11.19 -14.37 -7.76
CA SER A 95 -10.97 -15.52 -8.65
C SER A 95 -9.48 -15.88 -8.77
N ALA A 96 -8.58 -14.90 -8.66
CA ALA A 96 -7.13 -15.10 -8.66
C ALA A 96 -6.56 -15.51 -7.28
N GLY A 97 -7.39 -15.59 -6.23
CA GLY A 97 -6.96 -16.02 -4.91
C GLY A 97 -6.47 -14.88 -3.98
N ALA A 98 -6.87 -13.63 -4.24
CA ALA A 98 -6.58 -12.54 -3.32
C ALA A 98 -7.15 -12.82 -1.92
N ARG A 99 -6.37 -12.51 -0.90
CA ARG A 99 -6.76 -12.69 0.52
C ARG A 99 -7.82 -11.68 0.95
N ALA A 100 -7.67 -10.43 0.51
CA ALA A 100 -8.62 -9.35 0.76
C ALA A 100 -8.50 -8.26 -0.32
N LEU A 101 -9.57 -7.52 -0.47
CA LEU A 101 -9.71 -6.40 -1.40
C LEU A 101 -9.45 -5.08 -0.66
N LEU A 102 -8.65 -4.19 -1.22
CA LEU A 102 -8.46 -2.84 -0.70
C LEU A 102 -9.42 -1.91 -1.45
N LEU A 103 -10.38 -1.37 -0.72
CA LEU A 103 -11.44 -0.51 -1.25
C LEU A 103 -11.20 0.96 -0.88
N PRO A 104 -10.52 1.75 -1.74
CA PRO A 104 -10.45 3.19 -1.55
C PRO A 104 -11.81 3.83 -1.85
N MET A 105 -12.06 4.97 -1.21
CA MET A 105 -13.24 5.76 -1.49
C MET A 105 -13.18 6.33 -2.92
N PRO A 106 -14.33 6.71 -3.51
CA PRO A 106 -14.35 7.31 -4.84
C PRO A 106 -13.45 8.53 -4.95
N MET A 107 -12.84 8.72 -6.14
CA MET A 107 -11.97 9.86 -6.43
C MET A 107 -12.66 10.86 -7.36
N PHE A 108 -12.05 12.04 -7.54
CA PHE A 108 -12.40 13.13 -8.44
C PHE A 108 -13.60 13.97 -7.97
N PHE A 109 -14.79 13.36 -7.80
CA PHE A 109 -15.95 14.08 -7.26
C PHE A 109 -16.00 14.03 -5.74
N ARG A 110 -16.51 15.09 -5.09
CA ARG A 110 -16.65 15.14 -3.63
C ARG A 110 -18.01 14.55 -3.22
N TYR A 111 -17.95 13.62 -2.29
CA TYR A 111 -19.10 12.91 -1.74
C TYR A 111 -19.20 13.15 -0.23
N GLN A 112 -20.42 13.09 0.30
CA GLN A 112 -20.67 13.16 1.75
C GLN A 112 -20.41 11.79 2.40
N GLN A 113 -20.23 11.78 3.71
CA GLN A 113 -19.91 10.54 4.45
C GLN A 113 -21.00 9.45 4.29
N ASP A 114 -22.27 9.85 4.20
CA ASP A 114 -23.37 8.90 3.96
C ASP A 114 -23.29 8.28 2.55
N ASP A 115 -22.87 9.04 1.54
CA ASP A 115 -22.63 8.52 0.19
C ASP A 115 -21.48 7.53 0.19
N LEU A 116 -20.38 7.83 0.91
CA LEU A 116 -19.22 6.95 1.04
C LEU A 116 -19.59 5.65 1.78
N ARG A 117 -20.40 5.77 2.82
CA ARG A 117 -20.93 4.60 3.55
C ARG A 117 -21.81 3.74 2.64
N ALA A 118 -22.72 4.34 1.89
CA ALA A 118 -23.57 3.64 0.94
C ALA A 118 -22.75 2.94 -0.16
N PHE A 119 -21.74 3.63 -0.70
CA PHE A 119 -20.81 3.07 -1.70
C PHE A 119 -20.07 1.85 -1.17
N ALA A 120 -19.40 1.96 -0.02
CA ALA A 120 -18.60 0.88 0.55
C ALA A 120 -19.48 -0.32 0.93
N GLY A 121 -20.63 -0.08 1.54
CA GLY A 121 -21.60 -1.13 1.87
C GLY A 121 -22.15 -1.82 0.61
N HIS A 122 -22.48 -1.06 -0.45
CA HIS A 122 -22.93 -1.66 -1.71
C HIS A 122 -21.87 -2.57 -2.33
N VAL A 123 -20.61 -2.10 -2.43
CA VAL A 123 -19.51 -2.88 -3.03
C VAL A 123 -19.25 -4.15 -2.21
N SER A 124 -19.13 -4.05 -0.89
CA SER A 124 -18.83 -5.19 -0.03
C SER A 124 -19.93 -6.26 -0.07
N ARG A 125 -21.21 -5.87 -0.01
CA ARG A 125 -22.35 -6.79 -0.11
C ARG A 125 -22.48 -7.44 -1.46
N THR A 126 -22.15 -6.71 -2.56
CA THR A 126 -22.22 -7.25 -3.91
C THR A 126 -21.13 -8.29 -4.17
N LEU A 127 -19.89 -7.99 -3.76
CA LEU A 127 -18.75 -8.90 -3.94
C LEU A 127 -18.78 -10.08 -2.96
N ARG A 128 -19.39 -9.92 -1.78
CA ARG A 128 -19.40 -10.92 -0.70
C ARG A 128 -18.00 -11.45 -0.40
N ALA A 129 -17.03 -10.54 -0.38
CA ALA A 129 -15.60 -10.83 -0.26
C ALA A 129 -14.97 -9.94 0.82
N PRO A 130 -13.89 -10.40 1.49
CA PRO A 130 -13.21 -9.61 2.51
C PRO A 130 -12.72 -8.27 1.96
N CYS A 131 -13.28 -7.16 2.45
CA CYS A 131 -12.94 -5.80 2.06
C CYS A 131 -12.24 -5.07 3.21
N LEU A 132 -11.06 -4.54 2.95
CA LEU A 132 -10.38 -3.55 3.78
C LEU A 132 -10.74 -2.17 3.24
N LEU A 133 -11.36 -1.32 4.03
CA LEU A 133 -11.51 0.09 3.68
C LEU A 133 -10.13 0.71 3.50
N TYR A 134 -10.00 1.65 2.57
CA TYR A 134 -8.74 2.34 2.35
C TYR A 134 -8.95 3.84 2.49
N ASP A 135 -8.54 4.41 3.62
CA ASP A 135 -8.51 5.85 3.81
C ASP A 135 -7.25 6.44 3.19
N LEU A 136 -7.43 7.25 2.17
CA LEU A 136 -6.37 7.87 1.38
C LEU A 136 -6.78 9.30 1.00
N PRO A 137 -6.95 10.22 1.97
CA PRO A 137 -7.60 11.51 1.77
C PRO A 137 -6.88 12.45 0.79
N ASP A 138 -5.57 12.27 0.59
CA ASP A 138 -4.80 13.09 -0.36
C ASP A 138 -5.14 12.78 -1.83
N PHE A 139 -5.73 11.62 -2.13
CA PHE A 139 -5.98 11.16 -3.51
C PHE A 139 -7.45 10.81 -3.78
N THR A 140 -8.23 10.57 -2.73
CA THR A 140 -9.63 10.15 -2.83
C THR A 140 -10.49 10.96 -1.86
N ASN A 141 -11.76 10.63 -1.73
CA ASN A 141 -12.55 11.15 -0.61
C ASN A 141 -12.04 10.50 0.68
N GLY A 142 -11.70 11.30 1.68
CA GLY A 142 -11.37 10.79 3.01
C GLY A 142 -12.62 10.22 3.69
N ILE A 143 -12.47 9.08 4.34
CA ILE A 143 -13.54 8.48 5.13
C ILE A 143 -13.37 8.82 6.62
N ALA A 144 -14.40 9.41 7.23
CA ALA A 144 -14.34 9.77 8.64
C ALA A 144 -14.24 8.51 9.53
N PRO A 145 -13.53 8.58 10.67
CA PRO A 145 -13.45 7.45 11.59
C PRO A 145 -14.80 6.92 12.04
N GLU A 146 -15.81 7.78 12.23
CA GLU A 146 -17.19 7.41 12.58
C GLU A 146 -17.82 6.54 11.49
N THR A 147 -17.67 6.96 10.22
CA THR A 147 -18.18 6.23 9.05
C THR A 147 -17.47 4.88 8.91
N THR A 148 -16.14 4.85 9.10
CA THR A 148 -15.34 3.62 9.12
C THR A 148 -15.85 2.65 10.19
N LEU A 149 -16.01 3.11 11.42
CA LEU A 149 -16.48 2.29 12.54
C LEU A 149 -17.91 1.79 12.34
N ALA A 150 -18.78 2.59 11.72
CA ALA A 150 -20.12 2.15 11.37
C ALA A 150 -20.08 1.02 10.33
N LEU A 151 -19.29 1.17 9.27
CA LEU A 151 -19.11 0.12 8.26
C LEU A 151 -18.54 -1.17 8.85
N LEU A 152 -17.53 -1.07 9.72
CA LEU A 152 -16.92 -2.23 10.39
C LEU A 152 -17.90 -2.99 11.30
N ARG A 153 -18.89 -2.31 11.86
CA ARG A 153 -19.92 -2.95 12.70
C ARG A 153 -21.09 -3.52 11.90
N ASP A 154 -21.49 -2.81 10.86
CA ASP A 154 -22.77 -3.05 10.19
C ASP A 154 -22.64 -3.90 8.92
N GLU A 155 -21.42 -4.01 8.33
CA GLU A 155 -21.19 -4.69 7.07
C GLU A 155 -20.33 -5.94 7.26
N GLU A 156 -20.92 -7.11 7.07
CA GLU A 156 -20.29 -8.43 7.28
C GLU A 156 -18.95 -8.59 6.53
N PHE A 157 -18.87 -8.05 5.30
CA PHE A 157 -17.71 -8.21 4.43
C PHE A 157 -16.69 -7.09 4.56
N VAL A 158 -16.93 -6.07 5.38
CA VAL A 158 -15.95 -5.05 5.73
C VAL A 158 -15.17 -5.54 6.93
N ILE A 159 -13.97 -6.06 6.69
CA ILE A 159 -13.17 -6.77 7.70
C ILE A 159 -12.10 -5.90 8.37
N GLY A 160 -11.90 -4.67 7.94
CA GLY A 160 -10.84 -3.82 8.48
C GLY A 160 -10.61 -2.56 7.68
N ILE A 161 -9.49 -1.92 7.97
CA ILE A 161 -9.04 -0.69 7.32
C ILE A 161 -7.53 -0.71 7.07
N LYS A 162 -7.11 -0.11 5.94
CA LYS A 162 -5.80 0.50 5.75
C LYS A 162 -5.96 2.01 5.92
N ASP A 163 -5.29 2.58 6.91
CA ASP A 163 -5.31 4.04 7.15
C ASP A 163 -4.01 4.70 6.67
N SER A 164 -4.12 5.51 5.61
CA SER A 164 -3.05 6.36 5.08
C SER A 164 -3.33 7.85 5.32
N SER A 165 -4.17 8.19 6.30
CA SER A 165 -4.51 9.58 6.62
C SER A 165 -3.37 10.37 7.27
N GLY A 166 -2.34 9.68 7.78
CA GLY A 166 -1.24 10.29 8.54
C GLY A 166 -1.65 10.81 9.92
N ARG A 167 -2.83 10.46 10.42
CA ARG A 167 -3.38 10.97 11.70
C ARG A 167 -3.10 9.98 12.82
N ILE A 168 -2.20 10.34 13.73
CA ILE A 168 -1.87 9.52 14.90
C ILE A 168 -3.08 9.25 15.80
N GLU A 169 -4.05 10.18 15.83
CA GLU A 169 -5.28 10.03 16.61
C GLU A 169 -6.11 8.83 16.13
N ASN A 170 -6.11 8.56 14.82
CA ASN A 170 -6.82 7.42 14.24
C ASN A 170 -6.22 6.10 14.71
N VAL A 171 -4.89 6.04 14.88
CA VAL A 171 -4.20 4.83 15.35
C VAL A 171 -4.77 4.40 16.71
N ARG A 172 -4.85 5.32 17.66
CA ARG A 172 -5.40 5.06 19.00
C ARG A 172 -6.89 4.76 18.93
N ARG A 173 -7.64 5.58 18.20
CA ARG A 173 -9.09 5.48 18.09
C ARG A 173 -9.55 4.12 17.54
N PHE A 174 -8.93 3.61 16.49
CA PHE A 174 -9.28 2.30 15.93
C PHE A 174 -8.79 1.16 16.81
N ALA A 175 -7.64 1.27 17.46
CA ALA A 175 -7.17 0.28 18.43
C ALA A 175 -8.14 0.13 19.60
N ASP A 176 -8.58 1.25 20.18
CA ASP A 176 -9.56 1.27 21.29
C ASP A 176 -10.91 0.71 20.85
N ALA A 177 -11.39 1.12 19.68
CA ALA A 177 -12.70 0.68 19.17
C ALA A 177 -12.73 -0.80 18.77
N ARG A 178 -11.55 -1.42 18.50
CA ARG A 178 -11.44 -2.83 18.10
C ARG A 178 -11.72 -3.81 19.23
N GLN A 179 -11.75 -3.39 20.49
CA GLN A 179 -11.96 -4.29 21.63
C GLN A 179 -13.20 -5.17 21.43
N GLY A 180 -12.99 -6.50 21.46
CA GLY A 180 -14.05 -7.48 21.22
C GLY A 180 -14.38 -7.79 19.75
N HIS A 181 -13.69 -7.17 18.81
CA HIS A 181 -13.88 -7.38 17.36
C HIS A 181 -12.62 -7.94 16.68
N ASP A 182 -12.80 -8.77 15.63
CA ASP A 182 -11.71 -9.35 14.83
C ASP A 182 -11.36 -8.49 13.60
N TRP A 183 -11.42 -7.17 13.73
CA TRP A 183 -11.10 -6.25 12.64
C TRP A 183 -9.60 -6.23 12.36
N THR A 184 -9.24 -6.19 11.08
CA THR A 184 -7.87 -5.98 10.61
C THR A 184 -7.56 -4.49 10.54
N LEU A 185 -6.49 -4.06 11.22
CA LEU A 185 -6.01 -2.68 11.20
C LEU A 185 -4.62 -2.64 10.59
N LEU A 186 -4.46 -2.00 9.42
CA LEU A 186 -3.19 -1.89 8.71
C LEU A 186 -2.76 -0.44 8.52
N VAL A 187 -1.55 -0.15 8.94
CA VAL A 187 -0.93 1.18 8.76
C VAL A 187 -0.63 1.38 7.27
N GLY A 188 -0.99 2.55 6.75
CA GLY A 188 -0.72 2.93 5.36
C GLY A 188 0.20 4.14 5.22
N ASP A 189 0.41 4.93 6.28
CA ASP A 189 1.43 5.98 6.34
C ASP A 189 2.67 5.40 7.02
N ASP A 190 3.75 5.25 6.28
CA ASP A 190 4.99 4.61 6.76
C ASP A 190 5.55 5.26 8.03
N ARG A 191 5.33 6.56 8.24
CA ARG A 191 5.77 7.29 9.44
C ARG A 191 5.08 6.83 10.72
N LEU A 192 3.91 6.21 10.60
CA LEU A 192 3.11 5.73 11.74
C LEU A 192 3.24 4.22 11.96
N LEU A 193 4.16 3.53 11.25
CA LEU A 193 4.25 2.06 11.32
C LEU A 193 4.56 1.58 12.73
N SER A 194 5.60 2.10 13.38
CA SER A 194 5.96 1.72 14.75
C SER A 194 4.83 2.02 15.73
N ALA A 195 4.27 3.24 15.68
CA ALA A 195 3.17 3.63 16.56
C ALA A 195 1.92 2.76 16.38
N GLY A 196 1.61 2.34 15.14
CA GLY A 196 0.53 1.41 14.86
C GLY A 196 0.78 0.03 15.47
N LEU A 197 1.98 -0.52 15.26
CA LEU A 197 2.36 -1.82 15.81
C LEU A 197 2.36 -1.82 17.34
N GLU A 198 2.88 -0.76 17.97
CA GLU A 198 2.85 -0.58 19.43
C GLU A 198 1.42 -0.44 19.98
N ALA A 199 0.52 0.18 19.23
CA ALA A 199 -0.90 0.25 19.55
C ALA A 199 -1.66 -1.07 19.28
N GLY A 200 -0.96 -2.13 18.84
CA GLY A 200 -1.51 -3.44 18.58
C GLY A 200 -2.17 -3.59 17.21
N TRP A 201 -1.88 -2.73 16.23
CA TRP A 201 -2.32 -2.94 14.84
C TRP A 201 -1.69 -4.19 14.24
N ASP A 202 -2.33 -4.77 13.26
CA ASP A 202 -1.98 -6.08 12.71
C ASP A 202 -0.81 -6.04 11.71
N GLY A 203 -0.34 -4.83 11.33
CA GLY A 203 0.77 -4.65 10.40
C GLY A 203 0.63 -3.39 9.57
N GLY A 204 1.21 -3.41 8.36
CA GLY A 204 1.16 -2.29 7.44
C GLY A 204 1.19 -2.69 5.97
N ILE A 205 0.66 -1.81 5.13
CA ILE A 205 0.81 -1.85 3.67
C ILE A 205 1.64 -0.64 3.27
N SER A 206 2.93 -0.85 3.06
CA SER A 206 3.96 0.17 2.95
C SER A 206 4.38 0.44 1.51
N GLY A 207 4.37 1.71 1.10
CA GLY A 207 4.98 2.14 -0.15
C GLY A 207 6.50 2.07 -0.09
N VAL A 208 7.09 2.45 1.03
CA VAL A 208 8.56 2.40 1.24
C VAL A 208 9.08 0.96 1.21
N ALA A 209 8.30 -0.01 1.69
CA ALA A 209 8.66 -1.42 1.59
C ALA A 209 8.83 -1.91 0.13
N CYS A 210 8.26 -1.20 -0.85
CA CYS A 210 8.51 -1.52 -2.26
C CYS A 210 9.97 -1.27 -2.67
N CYS A 211 10.62 -0.24 -2.13
CA CYS A 211 11.99 0.10 -2.49
C CYS A 211 13.03 -0.21 -1.40
N CYS A 212 12.64 -0.30 -0.13
CA CYS A 212 13.50 -0.63 1.00
C CYS A 212 12.81 -1.63 1.93
N PRO A 213 12.47 -2.85 1.45
CA PRO A 213 11.72 -3.83 2.24
C PRO A 213 12.47 -4.28 3.50
N GLU A 214 13.80 -4.38 3.44
CA GLU A 214 14.66 -4.78 4.55
C GLU A 214 14.53 -3.85 5.76
N LEU A 215 14.46 -2.53 5.53
CA LEU A 215 14.28 -1.54 6.61
C LEU A 215 12.93 -1.72 7.31
N LEU A 216 11.88 -1.88 6.53
CA LEU A 216 10.53 -2.03 7.06
C LEU A 216 10.34 -3.38 7.76
N ALA A 217 10.95 -4.44 7.23
CA ALA A 217 10.93 -5.76 7.85
C ALA A 217 11.67 -5.75 9.20
N ALA A 218 12.83 -5.10 9.26
CA ALA A 218 13.59 -4.93 10.51
C ALA A 218 12.80 -4.11 11.53
N LEU A 219 12.22 -2.97 11.14
CA LEU A 219 11.39 -2.15 12.01
C LEU A 219 10.20 -2.93 12.58
N ALA A 220 9.48 -3.66 11.71
CA ALA A 220 8.37 -4.49 12.16
C ALA A 220 8.82 -5.63 13.09
N ALA A 221 10.00 -6.19 12.88
CA ALA A 221 10.56 -7.22 13.76
C ALA A 221 10.96 -6.64 15.12
N SER A 222 11.64 -5.51 15.17
CA SER A 222 12.03 -4.80 16.38
C SER A 222 10.81 -4.42 17.24
N CYS A 223 9.75 -3.88 16.63
CA CYS A 223 8.49 -3.60 17.33
C CYS A 223 7.89 -4.87 17.96
N ARG A 224 7.86 -6.00 17.21
CA ARG A 224 7.33 -7.27 17.73
C ARG A 224 8.16 -7.85 18.89
N GLN A 225 9.47 -7.59 18.89
CA GLN A 225 10.38 -8.03 19.95
C GLN A 225 10.37 -7.12 21.18
N GLY A 226 9.76 -5.94 21.07
CA GLY A 226 9.74 -4.93 22.11
C GLY A 226 11.09 -4.23 22.32
N ASP A 227 11.98 -4.27 21.32
CA ASP A 227 13.27 -3.57 21.35
C ASP A 227 13.07 -2.07 21.03
N ALA A 228 12.82 -1.30 22.08
CA ALA A 228 12.55 0.14 21.95
C ALA A 228 13.73 0.93 21.36
N ALA A 229 14.98 0.53 21.66
CA ALA A 229 16.17 1.25 21.18
C ALA A 229 16.35 1.04 19.67
N ASP A 230 16.22 -0.21 19.19
CA ASP A 230 16.34 -0.52 17.78
C ASP A 230 15.13 0.00 16.99
N THR A 231 13.93 -0.10 17.55
CA THR A 231 12.70 0.49 16.96
C THR A 231 12.89 1.99 16.73
N LEU A 232 13.39 2.74 17.71
CA LEU A 232 13.64 4.17 17.55
C LEU A 232 14.67 4.46 16.45
N ARG A 233 15.77 3.72 16.44
CA ARG A 233 16.84 3.85 15.43
C ARG A 233 16.31 3.61 14.02
N LEU A 234 15.56 2.51 13.82
CA LEU A 234 15.00 2.14 12.53
C LEU A 234 13.89 3.11 12.07
N GLN A 235 13.06 3.59 13.00
CA GLN A 235 12.06 4.61 12.74
C GLN A 235 12.71 5.93 12.26
N GLN A 236 13.79 6.38 12.89
CA GLN A 236 14.54 7.55 12.45
C GLN A 236 15.11 7.37 11.02
N ARG A 237 15.63 6.18 10.72
CA ARG A 237 16.10 5.86 9.36
C ARG A 237 14.95 5.89 8.33
N LEU A 238 13.80 5.38 8.70
CA LEU A 238 12.61 5.44 7.87
C LEU A 238 12.15 6.88 7.61
N GLU A 239 12.13 7.72 8.66
CA GLU A 239 11.75 9.13 8.55
C GLU A 239 12.73 9.91 7.66
N GLU A 240 14.02 9.63 7.77
CA GLU A 240 15.06 10.21 6.89
C GLU A 240 14.78 9.87 5.42
N LEU A 241 14.49 8.61 5.10
CA LEU A 241 14.15 8.19 3.74
C LEU A 241 12.85 8.83 3.26
N VAL A 242 11.79 8.81 4.08
CA VAL A 242 10.50 9.42 3.73
C VAL A 242 10.65 10.91 3.45
N ALA A 243 11.45 11.64 4.24
CA ALA A 243 11.72 13.06 4.00
C ALA A 243 12.38 13.32 2.64
N ARG A 244 13.19 12.38 2.14
CA ARG A 244 13.80 12.45 0.80
C ARG A 244 12.87 12.02 -0.33
N LEU A 245 11.88 11.16 -0.04
CA LEU A 245 10.85 10.74 -1.00
C LEU A 245 9.76 11.81 -1.19
N THR A 246 9.39 12.50 -0.11
CA THR A 246 8.26 13.46 -0.06
C THR A 246 8.31 14.58 -1.13
N PRO A 247 9.47 15.14 -1.56
CA PRO A 247 9.51 16.14 -2.63
C PRO A 247 9.11 15.64 -4.01
N PHE A 248 8.98 14.32 -4.18
CA PHE A 248 8.51 13.72 -5.44
C PHE A 248 7.01 13.42 -5.35
N PRO A 249 6.25 13.59 -6.45
CA PRO A 249 4.89 13.08 -6.51
C PRO A 249 4.84 11.58 -6.20
N THR A 250 3.88 11.14 -5.42
CA THR A 250 3.68 9.70 -5.16
C THR A 250 3.26 8.99 -6.45
N PRO A 251 3.88 7.86 -6.84
CA PRO A 251 4.96 7.13 -6.18
C PRO A 251 6.36 7.35 -6.81
N TRP A 252 6.59 8.46 -7.48
CA TRP A 252 7.83 8.70 -8.24
C TRP A 252 9.10 8.47 -7.42
N GLY A 253 9.13 8.96 -6.17
CA GLY A 253 10.27 8.74 -5.28
C GLY A 253 10.59 7.26 -5.11
N ILE A 254 9.57 6.40 -4.97
CA ILE A 254 9.70 4.94 -4.88
C ILE A 254 10.28 4.35 -6.17
N ARG A 255 9.76 4.76 -7.34
CA ARG A 255 10.25 4.31 -8.65
C ARG A 255 11.70 4.72 -8.90
N ILE A 256 12.06 5.96 -8.50
CA ILE A 256 13.43 6.48 -8.60
C ILE A 256 14.36 5.70 -7.66
N ALA A 257 13.92 5.38 -6.46
CA ALA A 257 14.66 4.57 -5.51
C ALA A 257 14.89 3.14 -6.03
N LEU A 258 13.86 2.51 -6.60
CA LEU A 258 13.99 1.20 -7.25
C LEU A 258 15.01 1.23 -8.40
N ALA A 259 14.98 2.27 -9.25
CA ALA A 259 15.96 2.42 -10.33
C ALA A 259 17.40 2.55 -9.79
N ALA A 260 17.61 3.29 -8.69
CA ALA A 260 18.92 3.39 -8.03
C ALA A 260 19.41 2.05 -7.45
N ARG A 261 18.50 1.12 -7.20
CA ARG A 261 18.77 -0.25 -6.73
C ARG A 261 18.89 -1.29 -7.88
N GLY A 262 18.88 -0.85 -9.13
CA GLY A 262 18.97 -1.73 -10.29
C GLY A 262 17.65 -2.40 -10.69
N LEU A 263 16.52 -1.90 -10.20
CA LEU A 263 15.18 -2.36 -10.51
C LEU A 263 14.35 -1.23 -11.16
N PRO A 264 14.75 -0.72 -12.35
CA PRO A 264 13.99 0.35 -12.99
C PRO A 264 12.61 -0.15 -13.41
N THR A 265 11.57 0.62 -13.07
CA THR A 265 10.17 0.30 -13.34
C THR A 265 9.59 1.03 -14.54
N GLY A 266 10.45 1.46 -15.48
CA GLY A 266 10.08 2.17 -16.70
C GLY A 266 10.09 3.70 -16.55
N PRO A 267 9.67 4.44 -17.59
CA PRO A 267 9.66 5.90 -17.59
C PRO A 267 8.67 6.46 -16.57
N LEU A 268 8.92 7.68 -16.09
CA LEU A 268 7.93 8.40 -15.28
C LEU A 268 6.74 8.81 -16.17
N PRO A 269 5.51 8.90 -15.60
CA PRO A 269 4.30 9.05 -16.42
C PRO A 269 4.12 10.43 -17.04
N LEU A 270 4.91 11.42 -16.62
CA LEU A 270 4.89 12.78 -17.16
C LEU A 270 6.30 13.20 -17.60
N PRO A 271 6.42 14.09 -18.63
CA PRO A 271 7.68 14.74 -18.95
C PRO A 271 8.22 15.48 -17.72
N ILE A 272 9.55 15.43 -17.55
CA ILE A 272 10.22 16.05 -16.40
C ILE A 272 11.04 17.27 -16.87
N THR A 273 11.18 18.25 -15.98
CA THR A 273 12.03 19.44 -16.22
C THR A 273 13.48 19.15 -15.87
N SER A 274 14.43 19.93 -16.41
CA SER A 274 15.85 19.80 -16.06
C SER A 274 16.12 19.95 -14.56
N ALA A 275 15.37 20.81 -13.86
CA ALA A 275 15.46 20.94 -12.41
C ALA A 275 15.02 19.64 -11.70
N ARG A 276 14.01 18.94 -12.24
CA ARG A 276 13.57 17.65 -11.71
C ARG A 276 14.60 16.55 -11.98
N GLU A 277 15.23 16.55 -13.16
CA GLU A 277 16.33 15.62 -13.50
C GLU A 277 17.49 15.76 -12.51
N GLN A 278 17.91 17.01 -12.23
CA GLN A 278 18.94 17.28 -11.24
C GLN A 278 18.56 16.75 -9.84
N HIS A 279 17.35 17.03 -9.38
CA HIS A 279 16.87 16.56 -8.09
C HIS A 279 16.80 15.03 -8.01
N ILE A 280 16.43 14.35 -9.10
CA ILE A 280 16.49 12.89 -9.20
C ILE A 280 17.92 12.37 -9.04
N ALA A 281 18.88 12.98 -9.73
CA ALA A 281 20.30 12.59 -9.67
C ALA A 281 20.89 12.79 -8.26
N GLU A 282 20.56 13.90 -7.60
CA GLU A 282 20.93 14.20 -6.21
C GLU A 282 20.37 13.16 -5.25
N PHE A 283 19.07 12.85 -5.37
CA PHE A 283 18.41 11.83 -4.54
C PHE A 283 19.03 10.44 -4.75
N GLN A 284 19.26 10.04 -6.00
CA GLN A 284 19.86 8.73 -6.29
C GLN A 284 21.31 8.62 -5.75
N THR A 285 22.07 9.70 -5.81
CA THR A 285 23.43 9.76 -5.26
C THR A 285 23.40 9.63 -3.73
N TRP A 286 22.52 10.38 -3.06
CA TRP A 286 22.32 10.27 -1.63
C TRP A 286 21.86 8.86 -1.24
N LEU A 287 20.88 8.30 -1.94
CA LEU A 287 20.32 7.00 -1.62
C LEU A 287 21.36 5.88 -1.70
N ARG A 288 22.24 5.88 -2.70
CA ARG A 288 23.32 4.88 -2.81
C ARG A 288 24.22 4.88 -1.56
N GLY A 289 24.69 6.04 -1.13
CA GLY A 289 25.51 6.14 0.10
C GLY A 289 24.70 5.80 1.36
N TRP A 290 23.42 6.16 1.40
CA TRP A 290 22.54 5.86 2.52
C TRP A 290 22.27 4.35 2.67
N LEU A 291 22.11 3.63 1.56
CA LEU A 291 21.86 2.17 1.52
C LEU A 291 23.05 1.37 2.09
N GLU A 292 24.29 1.85 1.95
CA GLU A 292 25.49 1.21 2.55
C GLU A 292 25.38 1.11 4.08
N HIS A 293 24.58 1.95 4.72
CA HIS A 293 24.37 2.05 6.15
C HIS A 293 22.96 1.66 6.60
N VAL A 294 22.14 1.15 5.69
CA VAL A 294 20.82 0.54 6.02
C VAL A 294 21.01 -0.83 6.65
N ALA A 295 22.25 -1.30 6.71
CA ALA A 295 22.54 -2.58 7.34
C ALA A 295 21.83 -2.68 8.69
N VAL A 296 20.97 -3.52 8.71
CA VAL A 296 20.15 -4.12 9.70
C VAL A 296 21.03 -4.98 10.60
#